data_ede25e6879333eac30974c4af689e92c
#
_entry.id   ede25e6879333eac30974c4af689e92c
#
_cell.length_a   1.000
_cell.length_b   1.000
_cell.length_c   1.000
_cell.angle_alpha   90.00
_cell.angle_beta   90.00
_cell.angle_gamma   90.00
#
_symmetry.space_group_name_H-M   'P 1'
#
loop_
_entity.id
_entity.type
_entity.pdbx_description
1 polymer ?
#
loop_
_entity_poly.entity_id
_entity_poly.type
_entity_poly.pdbx_seq_one_letter_code
_entity_poly.pdbx_strand_id
1 'polypeptide(L)'
;MLKKINYFFQAIIIYLLFIIGRLIGINIARKIFSYLFLSVGPLFKSKKIIENNLKIFSDKLTDSEREKIINGMWKNYGMTFIEYIYLDYFKKNNSLVSAKGSENIISLTDNKPVIFVSGHFANFELMSMEIRKRKIKLATIYR
;
A
#
# COMPACT_ATOMS: atom_id res chain seq x y z
N MET A 1 13.06 21.67 19.13
CA MET A 1 11.75 22.34 19.02
C MET A 1 11.23 22.39 17.58
N LEU A 2 11.99 22.94 16.63
CA LEU A 2 11.60 23.04 15.20
C LEU A 2 11.16 21.71 14.56
N LYS A 3 11.85 20.60 14.82
CA LYS A 3 11.44 19.27 14.28
C LYS A 3 10.05 18.83 14.73
N LYS A 4 9.69 19.08 16.00
CA LYS A 4 8.35 18.72 16.51
C LYS A 4 7.26 19.56 15.87
N ILE A 5 7.52 20.85 15.64
CA ILE A 5 6.61 21.76 14.96
C ILE A 5 6.38 21.29 13.52
N ASN A 6 7.44 20.92 12.82
CA ASN A 6 7.35 20.41 11.45
C ASN A 6 6.52 19.11 11.38
N TYR A 7 6.76 18.17 12.29
CA TYR A 7 5.95 16.94 12.36
C TYR A 7 4.48 17.22 12.67
N PHE A 8 4.19 18.23 13.50
CA PHE A 8 2.83 18.64 13.79
C PHE A 8 2.11 19.15 12.53
N PHE A 9 2.74 20.03 11.74
CA PHE A 9 2.18 20.49 10.48
C PHE A 9 2.01 19.37 9.45
N GLN A 10 2.98 18.48 9.35
CA GLN A 10 2.87 17.30 8.48
C GLN A 10 1.67 16.42 8.89
N ALA A 11 1.48 16.19 10.19
CA ALA A 11 0.34 15.42 10.69
C ALA A 11 -0.99 16.09 10.33
N ILE A 12 -1.11 17.42 10.52
CA ILE A 12 -2.32 18.15 10.13
C ILE A 12 -2.64 17.96 8.65
N ILE A 13 -1.64 18.10 7.77
CA ILE A 13 -1.83 17.92 6.33
C ILE A 13 -2.33 16.50 6.03
N ILE A 14 -1.72 15.48 6.63
CA ILE A 14 -2.12 14.08 6.43
C ILE A 14 -3.56 13.86 6.91
N TYR A 15 -3.93 14.37 8.08
CA TYR A 15 -5.31 14.25 8.59
C TYR A 15 -6.32 14.96 7.69
N LEU A 16 -6.01 16.14 7.19
CA LEU A 16 -6.88 16.85 6.25
C LEU A 16 -7.07 16.05 4.95
N LEU A 17 -5.99 15.50 4.40
CA LEU A 17 -6.05 14.62 3.23
C LEU A 17 -6.91 13.37 3.49
N PHE A 18 -6.81 12.78 4.67
CA PHE A 18 -7.62 11.63 5.07
C PHE A 18 -9.11 11.99 5.24
N ILE A 19 -9.41 13.14 5.83
CA ILE A 19 -10.80 13.63 5.95
C ILE A 19 -11.39 13.85 4.54
N ILE A 20 -10.70 14.55 3.66
CA ILE A 20 -11.13 14.76 2.27
C ILE A 20 -11.33 13.41 1.57
N GLY A 21 -10.34 12.52 1.66
CA GLY A 21 -10.45 11.19 1.08
C GLY A 21 -11.66 10.41 1.58
N ARG A 22 -11.99 10.52 2.87
CA ARG A 22 -13.15 9.85 3.46
C ARG A 22 -14.48 10.40 2.95
N LEU A 23 -14.57 11.72 2.75
CA LEU A 23 -15.79 12.39 2.29
C LEU A 23 -16.13 12.05 0.83
N ILE A 24 -15.13 11.94 -0.04
CA ILE A 24 -15.36 11.70 -1.49
C ILE A 24 -15.56 10.21 -1.84
N GLY A 25 -15.38 9.32 -0.89
CA GLY A 25 -15.54 7.87 -1.08
C GLY A 25 -14.35 7.21 -1.76
N ILE A 26 -14.20 5.88 -1.55
CA ILE A 26 -12.99 5.12 -1.90
C ILE A 26 -12.62 5.19 -3.38
N ASN A 27 -13.60 5.08 -4.29
CA ASN A 27 -13.31 5.01 -5.73
C ASN A 27 -12.74 6.33 -6.27
N ILE A 28 -13.32 7.46 -5.83
CA ILE A 28 -12.87 8.79 -6.23
C ILE A 28 -11.55 9.11 -5.52
N ALA A 29 -11.44 8.79 -4.21
CA ALA A 29 -10.24 9.00 -3.44
C ALA A 29 -9.03 8.29 -4.05
N ARG A 30 -9.14 7.01 -4.38
CA ARG A 30 -8.06 6.25 -5.06
C ARG A 30 -7.61 6.91 -6.35
N LYS A 31 -8.56 7.37 -7.16
CA LYS A 31 -8.26 8.03 -8.43
C LYS A 31 -7.54 9.37 -8.21
N ILE A 32 -8.06 10.22 -7.34
CA ILE A 32 -7.45 11.53 -7.04
C ILE A 32 -6.05 11.36 -6.44
N PHE A 33 -5.90 10.49 -5.43
CA PHE A 33 -4.61 10.28 -4.77
C PHE A 33 -3.58 9.59 -5.66
N SER A 34 -4.01 8.74 -6.60
CA SER A 34 -3.09 8.18 -7.59
C SER A 34 -2.47 9.26 -8.48
N TYR A 35 -3.25 10.22 -8.94
CA TYR A 35 -2.75 11.34 -9.73
C TYR A 35 -1.98 12.36 -8.89
N LEU A 36 -2.40 12.62 -7.67
CA LEU A 36 -1.66 13.48 -6.73
C LEU A 36 -0.24 12.95 -6.52
N PHE A 37 -0.11 11.67 -6.22
CA PHE A 37 1.20 11.05 -6.00
C PHE A 37 2.02 10.91 -7.27
N LEU A 38 1.39 10.73 -8.42
CA LEU A 38 2.08 10.79 -9.71
C LEU A 38 2.75 12.15 -9.92
N SER A 39 2.09 13.23 -9.52
CA SER A 39 2.58 14.60 -9.70
C SER A 39 3.62 14.99 -8.64
N VAL A 40 3.39 14.68 -7.37
CA VAL A 40 4.25 15.13 -6.26
C VAL A 40 5.29 14.10 -5.84
N GLY A 41 5.05 12.82 -6.10
CA GLY A 41 5.93 11.71 -5.69
C GLY A 41 7.37 11.86 -6.13
N PRO A 42 7.66 12.26 -7.40
CA PRO A 42 9.03 12.49 -7.87
C PRO A 42 9.82 13.51 -7.06
N LEU A 43 9.15 14.41 -6.32
CA LEU A 43 9.80 15.40 -5.46
C LEU A 43 10.34 14.79 -4.17
N PHE A 44 9.81 13.65 -3.73
CA PHE A 44 10.17 13.01 -2.44
C PHE A 44 11.24 11.95 -2.57
N LYS A 45 11.48 11.40 -3.75
CA LYS A 45 12.44 10.32 -3.93
C LYS A 45 13.37 10.60 -5.10
N SER A 46 14.65 10.38 -4.88
CA SER A 46 15.67 10.57 -5.90
C SER A 46 15.40 9.70 -7.14
N LYS A 47 15.32 10.32 -8.31
CA LYS A 47 15.22 9.65 -9.60
C LYS A 47 16.33 8.61 -9.77
N LYS A 48 17.56 8.92 -9.34
CA LYS A 48 18.72 8.02 -9.39
C LYS A 48 18.47 6.69 -8.64
N ILE A 49 17.81 6.73 -7.47
CA ILE A 49 17.52 5.53 -6.70
C ILE A 49 16.53 4.65 -7.45
N ILE A 50 15.49 5.25 -8.04
CA ILE A 50 14.47 4.52 -8.79
C ILE A 50 15.10 3.89 -10.02
N GLU A 51 15.91 4.64 -10.78
CA GLU A 51 16.61 4.13 -11.96
C GLU A 51 17.59 2.99 -11.63
N ASN A 52 18.34 3.12 -10.54
CA ASN A 52 19.23 2.05 -10.10
C ASN A 52 18.46 0.77 -9.76
N ASN A 53 17.33 0.89 -9.05
CA ASN A 53 16.50 -0.26 -8.72
C ASN A 53 15.91 -0.92 -9.98
N LEU A 54 15.50 -0.12 -10.97
CA LEU A 54 15.01 -0.65 -12.25
C LEU A 54 16.11 -1.37 -13.03
N LYS A 55 17.36 -0.88 -13.00
CA LYS A 55 18.49 -1.58 -13.62
C LYS A 55 18.80 -2.90 -12.96
N ILE A 56 18.68 -2.99 -11.61
CA ILE A 56 18.83 -4.26 -10.88
C ILE A 56 17.73 -5.25 -11.28
N PHE A 57 16.51 -4.76 -11.50
CA PHE A 57 15.39 -5.59 -11.94
C PHE A 57 15.58 -6.08 -13.38
N SER A 58 15.94 -5.19 -14.30
CA SER A 58 16.24 -5.51 -15.69
C SER A 58 17.00 -4.37 -16.37
N ASP A 59 18.08 -4.69 -17.02
CA ASP A 59 18.87 -3.79 -17.87
C ASP A 59 18.29 -3.62 -19.29
N LYS A 60 17.34 -4.49 -19.67
CA LYS A 60 16.73 -4.55 -21.02
C LYS A 60 15.49 -3.68 -21.17
N LEU A 61 15.04 -3.01 -20.11
CA LEU A 61 13.85 -2.14 -20.18
C LEU A 61 14.11 -0.94 -21.10
N THR A 62 13.19 -0.71 -22.02
CA THR A 62 13.14 0.52 -22.81
C THR A 62 12.75 1.72 -21.92
N ASP A 63 13.05 2.95 -22.38
CA ASP A 63 12.71 4.16 -21.64
C ASP A 63 11.19 4.27 -21.41
N SER A 64 10.39 3.88 -22.39
CA SER A 64 8.91 3.86 -22.27
C SER A 64 8.44 2.88 -21.20
N GLU A 65 9.03 1.69 -21.13
CA GLU A 65 8.69 0.70 -20.09
C GLU A 65 9.10 1.19 -18.69
N ARG A 66 10.29 1.82 -18.58
CA ARG A 66 10.76 2.43 -17.33
C ARG A 66 9.78 3.50 -16.86
N GLU A 67 9.40 4.40 -17.73
CA GLU A 67 8.45 5.46 -17.41
C GLU A 67 7.09 4.89 -16.97
N LYS A 68 6.58 3.90 -17.69
CA LYS A 68 5.34 3.20 -17.33
C LYS A 68 5.40 2.57 -15.94
N ILE A 69 6.51 1.92 -15.61
CA ILE A 69 6.72 1.32 -14.27
C ILE A 69 6.79 2.41 -13.20
N ILE A 70 7.54 3.48 -13.42
CA ILE A 70 7.67 4.59 -12.47
C ILE A 70 6.32 5.27 -12.23
N ASN A 71 5.59 5.55 -13.29
CA ASN A 71 4.27 6.16 -13.19
C ASN A 71 3.27 5.23 -12.48
N GLY A 72 3.32 3.93 -12.77
CA GLY A 72 2.54 2.91 -12.08
C GLY A 72 2.86 2.82 -10.59
N MET A 73 4.13 2.88 -10.23
CA MET A 73 4.60 2.89 -8.85
C MET A 73 4.04 4.08 -8.07
N TRP A 74 4.15 5.29 -8.60
CA TRP A 74 3.62 6.49 -7.92
C TRP A 74 2.11 6.45 -7.77
N LYS A 75 1.39 6.05 -8.82
CA LYS A 75 -0.06 5.86 -8.75
C LYS A 75 -0.44 4.86 -7.67
N ASN A 76 0.27 3.74 -7.58
CA ASN A 76 0.03 2.72 -6.57
C ASN A 76 0.30 3.23 -5.15
N TYR A 77 1.38 3.99 -4.93
CA TYR A 77 1.63 4.62 -3.63
C TYR A 77 0.48 5.55 -3.21
N GLY A 78 -0.04 6.35 -4.13
CA GLY A 78 -1.18 7.23 -3.83
C GLY A 78 -2.44 6.46 -3.47
N MET A 79 -2.75 5.37 -4.21
CA MET A 79 -3.88 4.51 -3.90
C MET A 79 -3.71 3.84 -2.53
N THR A 80 -2.55 3.24 -2.27
CA THR A 80 -2.26 2.58 -0.99
C THR A 80 -2.34 3.56 0.17
N PHE A 81 -1.79 4.77 0.01
CA PHE A 81 -1.83 5.80 1.04
C PHE A 81 -3.26 6.11 1.50
N ILE A 82 -4.18 6.31 0.56
CA ILE A 82 -5.56 6.64 0.94
C ILE A 82 -6.37 5.41 1.37
N GLU A 83 -5.99 4.21 0.95
CA GLU A 83 -6.64 2.97 1.36
C GLU A 83 -6.50 2.69 2.85
N TYR A 84 -5.49 3.23 3.53
CA TYR A 84 -5.33 3.05 4.99
C TYR A 84 -6.55 3.50 5.79
N ILE A 85 -7.23 4.56 5.38
CA ILE A 85 -8.46 5.01 6.07
C ILE A 85 -9.68 4.13 5.75
N TYR A 86 -9.55 3.22 4.80
CA TYR A 86 -10.61 2.33 4.34
C TYR A 86 -10.42 0.87 4.76
N LEU A 87 -9.42 0.55 5.61
CA LEU A 87 -9.17 -0.84 6.02
C LEU A 87 -10.39 -1.51 6.63
N ASP A 88 -11.16 -0.81 7.47
CA ASP A 88 -12.42 -1.33 8.02
C ASP A 88 -13.48 -1.57 6.93
N TYR A 89 -13.49 -0.75 5.90
CA TYR A 89 -14.38 -0.93 4.75
C TYR A 89 -14.00 -2.18 3.96
N PHE A 90 -12.72 -2.40 3.67
CA PHE A 90 -12.24 -3.63 3.05
C PHE A 90 -12.51 -4.86 3.89
N LYS A 91 -12.38 -4.75 5.21
CA LYS A 91 -12.69 -5.84 6.13
C LYS A 91 -14.14 -6.29 6.04
N LYS A 92 -15.07 -5.35 5.86
CA LYS A 92 -16.53 -5.61 5.82
C LYS A 92 -17.02 -5.99 4.42
N ASN A 93 -16.33 -5.61 3.36
CA ASN A 93 -16.76 -5.77 1.97
C ASN A 93 -15.87 -6.76 1.22
N ASN A 94 -16.28 -8.03 1.23
CA ASN A 94 -15.55 -9.11 0.56
C ASN A 94 -15.46 -8.97 -0.98
N SER A 95 -16.32 -8.16 -1.59
CA SER A 95 -16.29 -7.91 -3.03
C SER A 95 -15.08 -7.10 -3.50
N LEU A 96 -14.42 -6.37 -2.59
CA LEU A 96 -13.27 -5.52 -2.92
C LEU A 96 -11.92 -6.23 -2.75
N VAL A 97 -11.89 -7.32 -2.00
CA VAL A 97 -10.67 -8.09 -1.74
C VAL A 97 -10.97 -9.56 -2.03
N SER A 98 -10.30 -10.12 -3.02
CA SER A 98 -10.40 -11.53 -3.36
C SER A 98 -9.13 -12.25 -2.94
N ALA A 99 -9.27 -13.24 -2.07
CA ALA A 99 -8.18 -14.10 -1.64
C ALA A 99 -8.38 -15.50 -2.24
N LYS A 100 -7.61 -15.82 -3.28
CA LYS A 100 -7.62 -17.15 -3.92
C LYS A 100 -6.72 -18.10 -3.13
N GLY A 101 -7.11 -19.38 -3.02
CA GLY A 101 -6.35 -20.41 -2.29
C GLY A 101 -6.42 -20.26 -0.77
N SER A 102 -7.22 -19.36 -0.27
CA SER A 102 -7.35 -19.08 1.16
C SER A 102 -8.03 -20.20 1.94
N GLU A 103 -8.76 -21.07 1.29
CA GLU A 103 -9.34 -22.30 1.83
C GLU A 103 -8.28 -23.26 2.34
N ASN A 104 -7.10 -23.28 1.72
CA ASN A 104 -5.99 -24.13 2.11
C ASN A 104 -5.30 -23.65 3.40
N ILE A 105 -5.44 -22.37 3.75
CA ILE A 105 -4.77 -21.79 4.93
C ILE A 105 -5.31 -22.42 6.22
N ILE A 106 -6.60 -22.66 6.32
CA ILE A 106 -7.23 -23.22 7.53
C ILE A 106 -6.67 -24.61 7.82
N SER A 107 -6.58 -25.48 6.81
CA SER A 107 -6.03 -26.82 6.96
C SER A 107 -4.52 -26.82 7.30
N LEU A 108 -3.77 -25.85 6.82
CA LEU A 108 -2.34 -25.70 7.12
C LEU A 108 -2.07 -25.18 8.53
N THR A 109 -2.98 -24.36 9.06
CA THR A 109 -2.81 -23.72 10.39
C THR A 109 -3.45 -24.51 11.52
N ASP A 110 -4.11 -25.62 11.24
CA ASP A 110 -4.79 -26.43 12.24
C ASP A 110 -3.77 -27.04 13.22
N ASN A 111 -3.76 -26.50 14.44
CA ASN A 111 -2.88 -26.89 15.54
C ASN A 111 -1.36 -26.81 15.27
N LYS A 112 -0.91 -26.10 14.24
CA LYS A 112 0.52 -25.92 13.95
C LYS A 112 0.88 -24.46 13.71
N PRO A 113 2.05 -23.99 14.16
CA PRO A 113 2.54 -22.67 13.78
C PRO A 113 2.93 -22.66 12.29
N VAL A 114 2.53 -21.62 11.57
CA VAL A 114 2.83 -21.41 10.15
C VAL A 114 3.48 -20.05 9.96
N ILE A 115 4.53 -19.99 9.16
CA ILE A 115 5.20 -18.75 8.77
C ILE A 115 4.63 -18.28 7.43
N PHE A 116 4.01 -17.10 7.43
CA PHE A 116 3.57 -16.43 6.21
C PHE A 116 4.69 -15.53 5.70
N VAL A 117 5.11 -15.73 4.46
CA VAL A 117 6.11 -14.90 3.79
C VAL A 117 5.42 -14.10 2.69
N SER A 118 5.66 -12.80 2.67
CA SER A 118 5.09 -11.90 1.66
C SER A 118 6.08 -10.80 1.29
N GLY A 119 5.84 -10.19 0.13
CA GLY A 119 6.54 -8.97 -0.30
C GLY A 119 5.67 -7.72 -0.09
N HIS A 120 6.32 -6.56 -0.07
CA HIS A 120 5.63 -5.26 -0.01
C HIS A 120 5.05 -4.89 -1.40
N PHE A 121 4.10 -5.70 -1.88
CA PHE A 121 3.41 -5.44 -3.15
C PHE A 121 2.09 -4.72 -2.87
N ALA A 122 1.86 -3.61 -3.56
CA ALA A 122 0.64 -2.82 -3.43
C ALA A 122 0.27 -2.58 -1.94
N ASN A 123 -0.99 -2.80 -1.56
CA ASN A 123 -1.42 -2.71 -0.17
C ASN A 123 -1.26 -4.07 0.54
N PHE A 124 -0.04 -4.36 0.98
CA PHE A 124 0.30 -5.63 1.65
C PHE A 124 -0.43 -5.83 3.00
N GLU A 125 -0.96 -4.77 3.61
CA GLU A 125 -1.75 -4.84 4.85
C GLU A 125 -3.03 -5.68 4.68
N LEU A 126 -3.56 -5.73 3.46
CA LEU A 126 -4.74 -6.53 3.15
C LEU A 126 -4.51 -8.03 3.37
N MET A 127 -3.27 -8.51 3.21
CA MET A 127 -2.93 -9.91 3.49
C MET A 127 -3.10 -10.22 4.98
N SER A 128 -2.54 -9.41 5.85
CA SER A 128 -2.66 -9.56 7.31
C SER A 128 -4.12 -9.50 7.75
N MET A 129 -4.90 -8.59 7.15
CA MET A 129 -6.33 -8.47 7.38
C MET A 129 -7.08 -9.76 6.97
N GLU A 130 -6.77 -10.33 5.80
CA GLU A 130 -7.42 -11.55 5.30
C GLU A 130 -7.08 -12.78 6.16
N ILE A 131 -5.86 -12.90 6.66
CA ILE A 131 -5.45 -13.95 7.60
C ILE A 131 -6.29 -13.83 8.90
N ARG A 132 -6.39 -12.61 9.43
CA ARG A 132 -7.16 -12.38 10.67
C ARG A 132 -8.66 -12.59 10.51
N LYS A 133 -9.26 -12.31 9.36
CA LYS A 133 -10.68 -12.63 9.07
C LYS A 133 -10.98 -14.12 9.29
N ARG A 134 -9.99 -14.99 9.07
CA ARG A 134 -10.10 -16.44 9.28
C ARG A 134 -9.83 -16.87 10.72
N LYS A 135 -9.82 -15.93 11.66
CA LYS A 135 -9.57 -16.16 13.10
C LYS A 135 -8.19 -16.74 13.42
N ILE A 136 -7.25 -16.68 12.48
CA ILE A 136 -5.86 -17.11 12.70
C ILE A 136 -5.16 -16.03 13.55
N LYS A 137 -4.53 -16.45 14.64
CA LYS A 137 -3.70 -15.56 15.47
C LYS A 137 -2.43 -15.23 14.68
N LEU A 138 -2.21 -13.95 14.39
CA LEU A 138 -1.07 -13.48 13.63
C LEU A 138 -0.15 -12.68 14.54
N ALA A 139 1.14 -13.01 14.51
CA ALA A 139 2.21 -12.19 15.04
C ALA A 139 3.10 -11.74 13.88
N THR A 140 3.53 -10.47 13.89
CA THR A 140 4.40 -9.91 12.87
C THR A 140 5.67 -9.40 13.51
N ILE A 141 6.81 -9.64 12.85
CA ILE A 141 8.07 -9.01 13.22
C ILE A 141 8.13 -7.67 12.50
N TYR A 142 8.26 -6.61 13.27
CA TYR A 142 8.38 -5.25 12.77
C TYR A 142 9.78 -4.71 13.03
N ARG A 143 10.36 -4.01 12.04
CA ARG A 143 11.66 -3.36 12.17
C ARG A 143 11.53 -1.84 12.01
#